data_cda9cc5e33cdac11cc94f95565ee0c4a
#
_entry.id   cda9cc5e33cdac11cc94f95565ee0c4a
#
_cell.length_a   1.000
_cell.length_b   1.000
_cell.length_c   1.000
_cell.angle_alpha   90.00
_cell.angle_beta   90.00
_cell.angle_gamma   90.00
#
_symmetry.space_group_name_H-M   'P 1'
#
loop_
_entity.id
_entity.type
_entity.pdbx_description
1 polymer ?
#
loop_
_entity_poly.entity_id
_entity_poly.type
_entity_poly.pdbx_seq_one_letter_code
_entity_poly.pdbx_strand_id
1 'polypeptide(L)'
;ENADELSIEQYLQNELASISTTSEKPSSKDVVLYGFGRIGRLIARLLIERTGSNSSLNRRAIVVRPGREGDLAKRASLLRRDSVHGAFNGSITIDEENNVIKANGAFIQVIYAKSPDEIDYTQYGINNALVVDNTGIWSDEEGLGQHLKSKGVEKVLLTAPGKGDIKNIVYGV
;
A
#
# COMPACT_ATOMS: atom_id res chain seq x y z
N GLU A 1 -40.49 -37.38 -13.06
CA GLU A 1 -40.15 -36.19 -12.28
C GLU A 1 -38.65 -36.27 -12.03
N ASN A 2 -37.86 -35.85 -13.04
CA ASN A 2 -36.42 -35.83 -12.95
C ASN A 2 -35.99 -34.42 -12.47
N ALA A 3 -35.63 -34.30 -11.21
CA ALA A 3 -34.80 -33.19 -10.77
C ALA A 3 -33.38 -33.50 -11.25
N ASP A 4 -32.91 -32.76 -12.25
CA ASP A 4 -31.51 -32.79 -12.68
C ASP A 4 -30.63 -32.42 -11.49
N GLU A 5 -30.03 -33.41 -10.86
CA GLU A 5 -28.96 -33.21 -9.89
C GLU A 5 -27.71 -32.72 -10.63
N LEU A 6 -27.66 -31.43 -10.90
CA LEU A 6 -26.41 -30.74 -11.24
C LEU A 6 -25.40 -31.02 -10.12
N SER A 7 -24.23 -31.50 -10.47
CA SER A 7 -23.18 -31.64 -9.47
C SER A 7 -22.90 -30.26 -8.84
N ILE A 8 -22.49 -30.23 -7.59
CA ILE A 8 -22.15 -28.98 -6.87
C ILE A 8 -21.18 -28.12 -7.70
N GLU A 9 -20.25 -28.74 -8.41
CA GLU A 9 -19.31 -28.06 -9.29
C GLU A 9 -19.98 -27.40 -10.50
N GLN A 10 -20.92 -28.09 -11.14
CA GLN A 10 -21.68 -27.52 -12.27
C GLN A 10 -22.62 -26.40 -11.84
N TYR A 11 -23.23 -26.50 -10.66
CA TYR A 11 -24.04 -25.43 -10.09
C TYR A 11 -23.19 -24.20 -9.80
N LEU A 12 -22.04 -24.36 -9.14
CA LEU A 12 -21.11 -23.28 -8.86
C LEU A 12 -20.55 -22.64 -10.14
N GLN A 13 -20.22 -23.42 -11.15
CA GLN A 13 -19.75 -22.89 -12.44
C GLN A 13 -20.84 -22.04 -13.14
N ASN A 14 -22.08 -22.47 -13.10
CA ASN A 14 -23.20 -21.73 -13.71
C ASN A 14 -23.49 -20.43 -12.94
N GLU A 15 -23.52 -20.46 -11.62
CA GLU A 15 -23.73 -19.26 -10.80
C GLU A 15 -22.55 -18.27 -10.89
N LEU A 16 -21.33 -18.76 -10.89
CA LEU A 16 -20.13 -17.93 -11.00
C LEU A 16 -19.88 -17.41 -12.43
N ALA A 17 -20.37 -18.10 -13.47
CA ALA A 17 -20.23 -17.64 -14.86
C ALA A 17 -20.91 -16.28 -15.09
N SER A 18 -22.04 -16.02 -14.43
CA SER A 18 -22.74 -14.73 -14.50
C SER A 18 -21.96 -13.60 -13.81
N ILE A 19 -21.16 -13.93 -12.81
CA ILE A 19 -20.35 -12.96 -12.05
C ILE A 19 -19.06 -12.63 -12.80
N SER A 20 -18.46 -13.61 -13.48
CA SER A 20 -17.20 -13.41 -14.21
C SER A 20 -17.32 -12.60 -15.49
N THR A 21 -18.53 -12.45 -16.05
CA THR A 21 -18.76 -11.69 -17.29
C THR A 21 -19.05 -10.20 -17.08
N THR A 22 -19.24 -9.72 -15.84
CA THR A 22 -19.70 -8.35 -15.58
C THR A 22 -18.72 -7.47 -14.79
N SER A 23 -17.55 -7.94 -14.44
CA SER A 23 -16.57 -7.08 -13.76
C SER A 23 -15.26 -6.97 -14.55
N GLU A 24 -15.13 -5.92 -15.36
CA GLU A 24 -13.83 -5.28 -15.46
C GLU A 24 -13.42 -5.00 -14.01
N LYS A 25 -12.48 -5.79 -13.46
CA LYS A 25 -11.87 -5.45 -12.16
C LYS A 25 -11.44 -4.00 -12.27
N PRO A 26 -11.96 -3.09 -11.42
CA PRO A 26 -11.46 -1.74 -11.42
C PRO A 26 -9.96 -1.85 -11.27
N SER A 27 -9.19 -1.26 -12.17
CA SER A 27 -7.74 -1.32 -12.15
C SER A 27 -7.28 -0.77 -10.82
N SER A 28 -6.92 -1.65 -9.89
CA SER A 28 -6.46 -1.23 -8.57
C SER A 28 -5.10 -0.57 -8.72
N LYS A 29 -4.97 0.63 -8.17
CA LYS A 29 -3.73 1.38 -8.17
C LYS A 29 -2.83 0.89 -7.05
N ASP A 30 -1.62 0.50 -7.37
CA ASP A 30 -0.62 0.16 -6.36
C ASP A 30 -0.19 1.41 -5.58
N VAL A 31 -0.17 1.33 -4.26
CA VAL A 31 0.22 2.41 -3.36
C VAL A 31 1.47 2.00 -2.58
N VAL A 32 2.46 2.86 -2.62
CA VAL A 32 3.70 2.74 -1.84
C VAL A 32 3.79 3.90 -0.87
N LEU A 33 4.00 3.62 0.40
CA LEU A 33 4.21 4.63 1.42
C LEU A 33 5.71 4.85 1.63
N TYR A 34 6.23 5.97 1.16
CA TYR A 34 7.63 6.34 1.36
C TYR A 34 7.78 7.13 2.66
N GLY A 35 8.46 6.52 3.64
CA GLY A 35 8.49 7.02 5.00
C GLY A 35 7.38 6.41 5.88
N PHE A 36 7.78 5.87 7.04
CA PHE A 36 6.87 5.20 7.98
C PHE A 36 6.90 5.86 9.35
N GLY A 37 6.85 7.20 9.34
CA GLY A 37 6.63 8.04 10.50
C GLY A 37 5.16 8.00 10.97
N ARG A 38 4.73 8.96 11.78
CA ARG A 38 3.34 9.01 12.27
C ARG A 38 2.34 9.05 11.11
N ILE A 39 2.51 9.96 10.17
CA ILE A 39 1.59 10.12 9.03
C ILE A 39 1.55 8.84 8.18
N GLY A 40 2.70 8.30 7.79
CA GLY A 40 2.75 7.07 7.00
C GLY A 40 2.07 5.88 7.68
N ARG A 41 2.22 5.73 9.01
CA ARG A 41 1.53 4.68 9.78
C ARG A 41 0.02 4.87 9.83
N LEU A 42 -0.46 6.11 9.98
CA LEU A 42 -1.90 6.40 10.00
C LEU A 42 -2.53 6.15 8.64
N ILE A 43 -1.87 6.58 7.55
CA ILE A 43 -2.32 6.26 6.19
C ILE A 43 -2.33 4.75 5.96
N ALA A 44 -1.29 4.02 6.42
CA ALA A 44 -1.28 2.56 6.34
C ALA A 44 -2.48 1.93 7.04
N ARG A 45 -2.83 2.36 8.25
CA ARG A 45 -4.02 1.89 8.97
C ARG A 45 -5.30 2.15 8.18
N LEU A 46 -5.50 3.37 7.70
CA LEU A 46 -6.68 3.74 6.90
C LEU A 46 -6.79 2.88 5.63
N LEU A 47 -5.68 2.64 4.94
CA LEU A 47 -5.66 1.79 3.75
C LEU A 47 -5.96 0.32 4.09
N ILE A 48 -5.51 -0.18 5.25
CA ILE A 48 -5.79 -1.54 5.71
C ILE A 48 -7.27 -1.69 6.08
N GLU A 49 -7.82 -0.75 6.83
CA GLU A 49 -9.22 -0.79 7.28
C GLU A 49 -10.23 -0.67 6.14
N ARG A 50 -9.89 0.10 5.10
CA ARG A 50 -10.76 0.32 3.93
C ARG A 50 -10.63 -0.74 2.84
N THR A 51 -9.87 -1.80 3.08
CA THR A 51 -9.73 -2.88 2.09
C THR A 51 -10.96 -3.76 2.10
N GLY A 52 -11.79 -3.59 1.12
CA GLY A 52 -12.85 -4.52 0.75
C GLY A 52 -12.64 -5.00 -0.69
N SER A 53 -13.51 -5.87 -1.18
CA SER A 53 -13.46 -6.42 -2.54
C SER A 53 -13.49 -5.37 -3.65
N ASN A 54 -13.90 -4.13 -3.34
CA ASN A 54 -13.99 -3.01 -4.29
C ASN A 54 -12.94 -1.91 -4.04
N SER A 55 -11.85 -2.20 -3.32
CA SER A 55 -10.80 -1.20 -3.11
C SER A 55 -10.05 -0.91 -4.41
N SER A 56 -10.12 0.34 -4.87
CA SER A 56 -9.34 0.84 -6.00
C SER A 56 -7.87 1.09 -5.67
N LEU A 57 -7.48 1.00 -4.40
CA LEU A 57 -6.12 1.23 -3.91
C LEU A 57 -5.57 -0.05 -3.28
N ASN A 58 -4.46 -0.52 -3.81
CA ASN A 58 -3.78 -1.71 -3.34
C ASN A 58 -2.47 -1.31 -2.65
N ARG A 59 -2.39 -1.48 -1.32
CA ARG A 59 -1.14 -1.20 -0.59
C ARG A 59 -0.15 -2.30 -0.84
N ARG A 60 0.98 -1.93 -1.41
CA ARG A 60 1.99 -2.91 -1.81
C ARG A 60 3.22 -2.85 -0.92
N ALA A 61 3.70 -1.67 -0.61
CA ALA A 61 4.96 -1.53 0.08
C ALA A 61 5.04 -0.30 0.99
N ILE A 62 5.97 -0.40 1.92
CA ILE A 62 6.46 0.69 2.75
C ILE A 62 7.94 0.82 2.50
N VAL A 63 8.43 2.03 2.21
CA VAL A 63 9.85 2.29 2.06
C VAL A 63 10.37 3.02 3.29
N VAL A 64 11.48 2.54 3.81
CA VAL A 64 12.11 3.10 5.01
C VAL A 64 13.63 3.07 4.87
N ARG A 65 14.31 3.93 5.61
CA ARG A 65 15.76 3.86 5.71
C ARG A 65 16.19 2.57 6.43
N PRO A 66 17.33 1.97 6.04
CA PRO A 66 17.88 0.84 6.74
C PRO A 66 18.02 1.12 8.25
N GLY A 67 17.50 0.22 9.05
CA GLY A 67 17.53 0.29 10.49
C GLY A 67 18.58 -0.66 11.09
N ARG A 68 18.52 -0.81 12.42
CA ARG A 68 19.30 -1.82 13.16
C ARG A 68 18.54 -3.15 13.17
N GLU A 69 19.18 -4.17 13.66
CA GLU A 69 18.54 -5.47 13.97
C GLU A 69 17.23 -5.26 14.74
N GLY A 70 16.19 -6.00 14.39
CA GLY A 70 14.84 -5.86 14.97
C GLY A 70 14.04 -4.65 14.48
N ASP A 71 14.49 -3.93 13.43
CA ASP A 71 13.79 -2.76 12.90
C ASP A 71 12.38 -3.11 12.40
N LEU A 72 12.19 -4.26 11.74
CA LEU A 72 10.89 -4.71 11.26
C LEU A 72 9.89 -4.90 12.42
N ALA A 73 10.33 -5.57 13.49
CA ALA A 73 9.53 -5.78 14.69
C ALA A 73 9.15 -4.46 15.38
N LYS A 74 10.09 -3.51 15.43
CA LYS A 74 9.84 -2.15 15.93
C LYS A 74 8.79 -1.43 15.08
N ARG A 75 8.87 -1.50 13.76
CA ARG A 75 7.89 -0.87 12.86
C ARG A 75 6.50 -1.48 12.99
N ALA A 76 6.41 -2.80 13.09
CA ALA A 76 5.16 -3.49 13.36
C ALA A 76 4.57 -3.08 14.72
N SER A 77 5.39 -2.95 15.76
CA SER A 77 4.97 -2.46 17.07
C SER A 77 4.43 -1.03 17.01
N LEU A 78 5.09 -0.14 16.28
CA LEU A 78 4.64 1.24 16.08
C LEU A 78 3.36 1.33 15.24
N LEU A 79 3.13 0.39 14.30
CA LEU A 79 1.87 0.29 13.58
C LEU A 79 0.74 -0.20 14.50
N ARG A 80 1.07 -1.10 15.44
CA ARG A 80 0.10 -1.70 16.37
C ARG A 80 -0.41 -0.69 17.40
N ARG A 81 0.41 0.25 17.83
CA ARG A 81 0.06 1.24 18.86
C ARG A 81 0.51 2.64 18.46
N ASP A 82 -0.43 3.57 18.48
CA ASP A 82 -0.16 5.00 18.36
C ASP A 82 -0.62 5.72 19.62
N SER A 83 0.18 6.67 20.10
CA SER A 83 -0.07 7.38 21.36
C SER A 83 -1.31 8.27 21.32
N VAL A 84 -1.73 8.71 20.14
CA VAL A 84 -2.89 9.61 19.95
C VAL A 84 -4.10 8.85 19.43
N HIS A 85 -3.89 7.95 18.44
CA HIS A 85 -4.96 7.25 17.72
C HIS A 85 -5.22 5.82 18.25
N GLY A 86 -4.56 5.47 19.34
CA GLY A 86 -4.82 4.21 20.03
C GLY A 86 -4.29 2.96 19.32
N ALA A 87 -4.85 1.82 19.70
CA ALA A 87 -4.46 0.53 19.14
C ALA A 87 -5.00 0.33 17.71
N PHE A 88 -4.25 -0.41 16.89
CA PHE A 88 -4.72 -0.90 15.60
C PHE A 88 -5.82 -1.95 15.82
N ASN A 89 -6.90 -1.84 15.05
CA ASN A 89 -8.01 -2.78 15.13
C ASN A 89 -7.70 -4.02 14.26
N GLY A 90 -7.17 -5.05 14.89
CA GLY A 90 -6.88 -6.30 14.23
C GLY A 90 -5.52 -6.91 14.57
N SER A 91 -5.09 -7.88 13.75
CA SER A 91 -3.86 -8.61 13.93
C SER A 91 -2.72 -8.03 13.08
N ILE A 92 -1.53 -7.99 13.67
CA ILE A 92 -0.28 -7.64 12.98
C ILE A 92 0.76 -8.71 13.30
N THR A 93 1.28 -9.35 12.29
CA THR A 93 2.41 -10.28 12.36
C THR A 93 3.51 -9.85 11.41
N ILE A 94 4.70 -10.39 11.57
CA ILE A 94 5.86 -10.09 10.72
C ILE A 94 6.42 -11.38 10.13
N ASP A 95 7.05 -11.23 9.00
CA ASP A 95 7.82 -12.24 8.31
C ASP A 95 9.21 -11.61 8.09
N GLU A 96 10.15 -11.95 8.97
CA GLU A 96 11.48 -11.33 8.97
C GLU A 96 12.32 -11.77 7.78
N GLU A 97 12.14 -13.00 7.33
CA GLU A 97 12.88 -13.56 6.21
C GLU A 97 12.56 -12.80 4.89
N ASN A 98 11.28 -12.47 4.69
CA ASN A 98 10.81 -11.79 3.50
C ASN A 98 10.64 -10.28 3.69
N ASN A 99 10.94 -9.73 4.87
CA ASN A 99 10.70 -8.33 5.21
C ASN A 99 9.25 -7.89 4.96
N VAL A 100 8.28 -8.66 5.46
CA VAL A 100 6.85 -8.41 5.25
C VAL A 100 6.13 -8.17 6.58
N ILE A 101 5.29 -7.13 6.61
CA ILE A 101 4.30 -6.93 7.68
C ILE A 101 2.95 -7.47 7.16
N LYS A 102 2.37 -8.42 7.90
CA LYS A 102 1.02 -8.96 7.63
C LYS A 102 0.03 -8.31 8.59
N ALA A 103 -0.93 -7.57 8.06
CA ALA A 103 -1.92 -6.85 8.86
C ALA A 103 -3.33 -7.10 8.32
N ASN A 104 -4.20 -7.72 9.13
CA ASN A 104 -5.57 -8.11 8.74
C ASN A 104 -5.61 -8.87 7.40
N GLY A 105 -4.67 -9.79 7.18
CA GLY A 105 -4.57 -10.56 5.93
C GLY A 105 -3.90 -9.81 4.77
N ALA A 106 -3.57 -8.54 4.92
CA ALA A 106 -2.82 -7.80 3.92
C ALA A 106 -1.31 -8.01 4.09
N PHE A 107 -0.62 -8.23 2.98
CA PHE A 107 0.83 -8.35 2.93
C PHE A 107 1.41 -7.00 2.49
N ILE A 108 2.31 -6.45 3.30
CA ILE A 108 2.94 -5.16 3.06
C ILE A 108 4.45 -5.39 3.03
N GLN A 109 5.05 -5.26 1.85
CA GLN A 109 6.49 -5.38 1.69
C GLN A 109 7.19 -4.20 2.36
N VAL A 110 8.21 -4.46 3.16
CA VAL A 110 9.08 -3.42 3.69
C VAL A 110 10.36 -3.36 2.87
N ILE A 111 10.59 -2.23 2.22
CA ILE A 111 11.74 -1.99 1.36
C ILE A 111 12.68 -1.04 2.08
N TYR A 112 13.95 -1.41 2.15
CA TYR A 112 14.98 -0.59 2.77
C TYR A 112 15.77 0.15 1.70
N ALA A 113 15.70 1.48 1.69
CA ALA A 113 16.44 2.33 0.76
C ALA A 113 16.90 3.63 1.43
N LYS A 114 17.97 4.20 0.94
CA LYS A 114 18.52 5.49 1.42
C LYS A 114 17.94 6.66 0.64
N SER A 115 17.73 6.48 -0.65
CA SER A 115 17.15 7.48 -1.54
C SER A 115 16.07 6.88 -2.45
N PRO A 116 15.17 7.72 -3.00
CA PRO A 116 14.08 7.24 -3.85
C PRO A 116 14.55 6.52 -5.12
N ASP A 117 15.57 7.03 -5.78
CA ASP A 117 16.08 6.58 -7.07
C ASP A 117 16.83 5.23 -7.05
N GLU A 118 17.14 4.72 -5.84
CA GLU A 118 17.77 3.41 -5.66
C GLU A 118 16.78 2.23 -5.83
N ILE A 119 15.46 2.49 -5.93
CA ILE A 119 14.45 1.45 -5.83
C ILE A 119 13.93 1.07 -7.22
N ASP A 120 13.96 -0.22 -7.52
CA ASP A 120 13.21 -0.81 -8.63
C ASP A 120 11.98 -1.54 -8.04
N TYR A 121 10.82 -0.88 -8.09
CA TYR A 121 9.58 -1.42 -7.55
C TYR A 121 9.05 -2.61 -8.33
N THR A 122 9.46 -2.75 -9.60
CA THR A 122 9.01 -3.87 -10.44
C THR A 122 9.52 -5.23 -9.95
N GLN A 123 10.64 -5.26 -9.22
CA GLN A 123 11.15 -6.47 -8.56
C GLN A 123 10.20 -7.02 -7.50
N TYR A 124 9.32 -6.18 -6.96
CA TYR A 124 8.29 -6.55 -5.99
C TYR A 124 6.92 -6.72 -6.64
N GLY A 125 6.86 -6.76 -7.98
CA GLY A 125 5.61 -6.85 -8.74
C GLY A 125 4.73 -5.61 -8.62
N ILE A 126 5.34 -4.44 -8.34
CA ILE A 126 4.66 -3.15 -8.19
C ILE A 126 4.85 -2.37 -9.49
N ASN A 127 3.73 -2.02 -10.13
CA ASN A 127 3.74 -1.31 -11.41
C ASN A 127 2.74 -0.16 -11.37
N ASN A 128 3.07 0.94 -12.05
CA ASN A 128 2.23 2.14 -12.15
C ASN A 128 1.79 2.66 -10.77
N ALA A 129 2.68 2.61 -9.79
CA ALA A 129 2.38 2.92 -8.40
C ALA A 129 2.18 4.42 -8.18
N LEU A 130 1.30 4.71 -7.21
CA LEU A 130 1.26 6.00 -6.52
C LEU A 130 2.20 5.92 -5.31
N VAL A 131 3.29 6.66 -5.34
CA VAL A 131 4.17 6.84 -4.19
C VAL A 131 3.64 7.99 -3.34
N VAL A 132 3.38 7.73 -2.06
CA VAL A 132 2.98 8.73 -1.09
C VAL A 132 4.16 9.04 -0.19
N ASP A 133 4.80 10.19 -0.39
CA ASP A 133 5.93 10.63 0.43
C ASP A 133 5.43 11.24 1.75
N ASN A 134 5.79 10.60 2.84
CA ASN A 134 5.45 11.00 4.20
C ASN A 134 6.68 11.51 4.98
N THR A 135 7.80 11.72 4.29
CA THR A 135 9.06 12.12 4.95
C THR A 135 9.18 13.62 5.13
N GLY A 136 8.61 14.40 4.20
CA GLY A 136 8.79 15.83 4.12
C GLY A 136 10.22 16.28 3.76
N ILE A 137 11.09 15.34 3.39
CA ILE A 137 12.47 15.62 2.98
C ILE A 137 12.48 16.10 1.53
N TRP A 138 11.78 15.38 0.69
CA TRP A 138 11.66 15.61 -0.75
C TRP A 138 10.42 16.48 -1.00
N SER A 139 10.52 17.81 -0.80
CA SER A 139 9.36 18.69 -0.74
C SER A 139 9.27 19.70 -1.89
N ASP A 140 10.21 19.64 -2.82
CA ASP A 140 10.26 20.44 -4.05
C ASP A 140 10.15 19.56 -5.30
N GLU A 141 10.07 20.17 -6.47
CA GLU A 141 9.92 19.45 -7.73
C GLU A 141 11.09 18.53 -8.02
N GLU A 142 12.32 18.98 -7.76
CA GLU A 142 13.53 18.17 -7.98
C GLU A 142 13.55 16.94 -7.06
N GLY A 143 13.24 17.13 -5.79
CA GLY A 143 13.19 16.06 -4.79
C GLY A 143 12.10 15.03 -5.08
N LEU A 144 10.88 15.48 -5.34
CA LEU A 144 9.76 14.59 -5.69
C LEU A 144 9.99 13.90 -7.04
N GLY A 145 10.66 14.58 -7.97
CA GLY A 145 11.06 14.02 -9.27
C GLY A 145 11.99 12.82 -9.17
N GLN A 146 12.74 12.66 -8.06
CA GLN A 146 13.57 11.47 -7.85
C GLN A 146 12.74 10.21 -7.73
N HIS A 147 11.55 10.25 -7.11
CA HIS A 147 10.64 9.12 -7.05
C HIS A 147 10.17 8.67 -8.44
N LEU A 148 9.98 9.62 -9.37
CA LEU A 148 9.54 9.32 -10.74
C LEU A 148 10.63 8.64 -11.58
N LYS A 149 11.89 8.71 -11.16
CA LYS A 149 13.00 7.99 -11.81
C LYS A 149 13.00 6.50 -11.47
N SER A 150 12.34 6.11 -10.37
CA SER A 150 12.26 4.73 -9.93
C SER A 150 11.31 3.93 -10.82
N LYS A 151 11.77 2.75 -11.28
CA LYS A 151 10.92 1.88 -12.10
C LYS A 151 9.68 1.44 -11.33
N GLY A 152 8.53 1.47 -11.99
CA GLY A 152 7.25 1.09 -11.42
C GLY A 152 6.47 2.23 -10.79
N VAL A 153 6.99 3.46 -10.75
CA VAL A 153 6.29 4.65 -10.25
C VAL A 153 5.61 5.40 -11.40
N GLU A 154 4.35 5.77 -11.19
CA GLU A 154 3.59 6.61 -12.13
C GLU A 154 3.33 7.99 -11.57
N LYS A 155 3.01 8.09 -10.29
CA LYS A 155 2.63 9.35 -9.63
C LYS A 155 3.25 9.45 -8.25
N VAL A 156 3.46 10.70 -7.83
CA VAL A 156 3.94 11.01 -6.47
C VAL A 156 2.99 11.98 -5.80
N LEU A 157 2.69 11.72 -4.54
CA LEU A 157 1.90 12.57 -3.67
C LEU A 157 2.72 12.88 -2.40
N LEU A 158 2.88 14.16 -2.09
CA LEU A 158 3.52 14.61 -0.86
C LEU A 158 2.46 14.87 0.22
N THR A 159 2.68 14.38 1.44
CA THR A 159 1.78 14.61 2.59
C THR A 159 2.24 15.76 3.49
N ALA A 160 3.19 16.54 3.04
CA ALA A 160 3.68 17.76 3.68
C ALA A 160 3.48 18.96 2.73
N PRO A 161 3.59 20.21 3.20
CA PRO A 161 3.54 21.37 2.31
C PRO A 161 4.66 21.30 1.26
N GLY A 162 4.27 21.38 -0.01
CA GLY A 162 5.21 21.46 -1.14
C GLY A 162 5.85 22.84 -1.22
N LYS A 163 7.10 22.87 -1.68
CA LYS A 163 7.88 24.08 -1.91
C LYS A 163 7.98 24.40 -3.41
N GLY A 164 8.19 25.68 -3.73
CA GLY A 164 8.29 26.13 -5.12
C GLY A 164 6.96 26.00 -5.86
N ASP A 165 6.98 25.49 -7.07
CA ASP A 165 5.81 25.39 -7.95
C ASP A 165 4.93 24.15 -7.70
N ILE A 166 5.24 23.37 -6.64
CA ILE A 166 4.42 22.21 -6.28
C ILE A 166 3.03 22.65 -5.85
N LYS A 167 2.01 22.13 -6.53
CA LYS A 167 0.61 22.43 -6.21
C LYS A 167 0.25 21.88 -4.85
N ASN A 168 -0.15 22.75 -3.94
CA ASN A 168 -0.72 22.35 -2.66
C ASN A 168 -2.26 22.28 -2.80
N ILE A 169 -2.83 21.09 -2.58
CA ILE A 169 -4.25 20.81 -2.77
C ILE A 169 -4.86 20.57 -1.38
N VAL A 170 -5.92 21.29 -1.09
CA VAL A 170 -6.73 21.10 0.12
C VAL A 170 -8.03 20.41 -0.26
N TYR A 171 -8.40 19.36 0.48
CA TYR A 171 -9.65 18.63 0.24
C TYR A 171 -10.86 19.56 0.45
N GLY A 172 -11.76 19.57 -0.53
CA GLY A 172 -13.01 20.35 -0.44
C GLY A 172 -12.91 21.80 -0.89
N VAL A 173 -11.79 22.23 -1.48
CA VAL A 173 -11.59 23.56 -2.05
C VAL A 173 -11.48 23.47 -3.55
#